data_59c332a22c826d22b2c514687d89e3a7
#
_entry.id   59c332a22c826d22b2c514687d89e3a7
#
_cell.length_a   1.000
_cell.length_b   1.000
_cell.length_c   1.000
_cell.angle_alpha   90.00
_cell.angle_beta   90.00
_cell.angle_gamma   90.00
#
_symmetry.space_group_name_H-M   'P 1'
#
loop_
_entity.id
_entity.type
_entity.pdbx_description
1 polymer ?
#
loop_
_entity_poly.entity_id
_entity_poly.type
_entity_poly.pdbx_seq_one_letter_code
_entity_poly.pdbx_strand_id
1 'polypeptide(L)'
;MFGYIAPNPGALNEEQKNRYRCFYCGLCRELGRISGSTGRLMLSHDMTFLAILLNSLMEPGEKEEHLRCLLHPLNSRKILSNRAVSYAACMNLILMDFKCQDQIRDEHSRSAGLRHEKLKDSIVLARKEYPVQFDGIETALRELWEEEESEHPDPDRLCQLSGKMLGASFVPEWADPYWKNGLRRLGEGLGQFVYWMDAWEDLEEDIRKGQPNPLRKWEKEEDLEDFVKTTLEMMMGETTDCFELLPLEKDLDLLRNVLYSGVWQRYEMMMRRSKRRKKA
;
A
#
# COMPACT_ATOMS: atom_id res chain seq x y z
N MET A 1 -4.89 -5.95 -3.33
CA MET A 1 -3.49 -5.52 -3.16
C MET A 1 -3.28 -4.22 -2.34
N PHE A 2 -4.25 -3.43 -1.89
CA PHE A 2 -4.02 -2.20 -1.11
C PHE A 2 -4.86 -2.17 0.15
N GLY A 3 -4.40 -1.42 1.19
CA GLY A 3 -5.11 -1.23 2.45
C GLY A 3 -4.64 -2.16 3.57
N TYR A 4 -3.53 -2.86 3.39
CA TYR A 4 -2.91 -3.71 4.41
C TYR A 4 -1.99 -2.92 5.34
N ILE A 5 -1.36 -1.84 4.86
CA ILE A 5 -0.41 -1.01 5.62
C ILE A 5 -1.20 0.07 6.37
N ALA A 6 -1.98 -0.34 7.35
CA ALA A 6 -2.86 0.52 8.14
C ALA A 6 -2.48 0.45 9.63
N PRO A 7 -2.75 1.49 10.43
CA PRO A 7 -2.46 1.45 11.85
C PRO A 7 -3.41 0.51 12.60
N ASN A 8 -2.97 0.01 13.75
CA ASN A 8 -3.86 -0.60 14.74
C ASN A 8 -4.43 0.47 15.67
N PRO A 9 -5.69 0.93 15.48
CA PRO A 9 -6.25 2.01 16.28
C PRO A 9 -6.42 1.66 17.75
N GLY A 10 -6.53 0.35 18.08
CA GLY A 10 -6.67 -0.12 19.46
C GLY A 10 -5.41 0.05 20.29
N ALA A 11 -4.24 0.13 19.65
CA ALA A 11 -2.96 0.30 20.30
C ALA A 11 -2.41 1.75 20.23
N LEU A 12 -3.17 2.68 19.66
CA LEU A 12 -2.81 4.10 19.56
C LEU A 12 -3.52 4.92 20.64
N ASN A 13 -2.78 5.88 21.23
CA ASN A 13 -3.38 6.93 22.03
C ASN A 13 -4.10 8.00 21.18
N GLU A 14 -4.86 8.91 21.78
CA GLU A 14 -5.65 9.91 21.05
C GLU A 14 -4.80 10.92 20.26
N GLU A 15 -3.61 11.25 20.76
CA GLU A 15 -2.67 12.13 20.06
C GLU A 15 -2.17 11.45 18.76
N GLN A 16 -1.72 10.21 18.85
CA GLN A 16 -1.30 9.41 17.69
C GLN A 16 -2.43 9.20 16.66
N LYS A 17 -3.65 8.91 17.13
CA LYS A 17 -4.83 8.82 16.24
C LYS A 17 -5.11 10.15 15.54
N ASN A 18 -5.01 11.26 16.25
CA ASN A 18 -5.21 12.59 15.67
C ASN A 18 -4.06 12.92 14.69
N ARG A 19 -2.83 12.57 15.01
CA ARG A 19 -1.67 12.75 14.14
C ARG A 19 -1.84 11.97 12.84
N TYR A 20 -2.17 10.67 12.91
CA TYR A 20 -2.47 9.85 11.74
C TYR A 20 -3.59 10.46 10.89
N ARG A 21 -4.67 10.92 11.55
CA ARG A 21 -5.81 11.55 10.87
C ARG A 21 -5.42 12.84 10.14
N CYS A 22 -4.49 13.62 10.68
CA CYS A 22 -4.00 14.83 10.00
C CYS A 22 -3.35 14.49 8.65
N PHE A 23 -2.53 13.46 8.56
CA PHE A 23 -1.94 12.97 7.31
C PHE A 23 -3.00 12.38 6.37
N TYR A 24 -3.84 11.49 6.88
CA TYR A 24 -4.89 10.84 6.10
C TYR A 24 -5.85 11.85 5.47
N CYS A 25 -6.29 12.86 6.23
CA CYS A 25 -7.14 13.93 5.72
C CYS A 25 -6.37 14.90 4.80
N GLY A 26 -5.08 15.13 5.06
CA GLY A 26 -4.20 15.89 4.17
C GLY A 26 -4.05 15.22 2.80
N LEU A 27 -3.79 13.92 2.81
CA LEU A 27 -3.72 13.10 1.60
C LEU A 27 -5.04 13.10 0.84
N CYS A 28 -6.18 12.92 1.53
CA CYS A 28 -7.52 13.00 0.95
C CYS A 28 -7.78 14.34 0.25
N ARG A 29 -7.37 15.47 0.87
CA ARG A 29 -7.48 16.80 0.28
C ARG A 29 -6.63 16.92 -0.97
N GLU A 30 -5.38 16.45 -0.93
CA GLU A 30 -4.45 16.54 -2.04
C GLU A 30 -4.92 15.70 -3.24
N LEU A 31 -5.39 14.47 -3.00
CA LEU A 31 -6.04 13.64 -4.00
C LEU A 31 -7.25 14.33 -4.63
N GLY A 32 -8.04 15.01 -3.80
CA GLY A 32 -9.19 15.79 -4.28
C GLY A 32 -8.78 17.01 -5.10
N ARG A 33 -7.63 17.64 -4.82
CA ARG A 33 -7.08 18.75 -5.59
C ARG A 33 -6.58 18.29 -6.97
N ILE A 34 -5.95 17.11 -7.03
CA ILE A 34 -5.36 16.56 -8.26
C ILE A 34 -6.45 15.96 -9.17
N SER A 35 -7.37 15.16 -8.60
CA SER A 35 -8.28 14.29 -9.38
C SER A 35 -9.74 14.36 -8.91
N GLY A 36 -10.14 15.40 -8.22
CA GLY A 36 -11.52 15.63 -7.78
C GLY A 36 -12.06 14.53 -6.85
N SER A 37 -13.33 14.21 -7.00
CA SER A 37 -14.00 13.18 -6.19
C SER A 37 -13.44 11.79 -6.45
N THR A 38 -13.04 11.48 -7.68
CA THR A 38 -12.44 10.19 -8.05
C THR A 38 -11.14 9.96 -7.28
N GLY A 39 -10.24 10.96 -7.22
CA GLY A 39 -9.00 10.88 -6.44
C GLY A 39 -9.28 10.61 -4.95
N ARG A 40 -10.26 11.28 -4.34
CA ARG A 40 -10.63 11.05 -2.93
C ARG A 40 -11.09 9.63 -2.66
N LEU A 41 -11.80 9.00 -3.60
CA LEU A 41 -12.25 7.62 -3.48
C LEU A 41 -11.10 6.60 -3.60
N MET A 42 -9.94 7.03 -4.11
CA MET A 42 -8.73 6.21 -4.24
C MET A 42 -7.80 6.30 -3.02
N LEU A 43 -8.17 7.07 -2.00
CA LEU A 43 -7.37 7.24 -0.78
C LEU A 43 -7.02 5.89 -0.13
N SER A 44 -5.73 5.65 0.11
CA SER A 44 -5.23 4.42 0.75
C SER A 44 -4.52 4.70 2.07
N HIS A 45 -4.53 3.70 2.94
CA HIS A 45 -3.74 3.71 4.17
C HIS A 45 -2.25 3.54 3.87
N ASP A 46 -1.91 2.76 2.84
CA ASP A 46 -0.53 2.48 2.44
C ASP A 46 0.21 3.78 2.08
N MET A 47 -0.44 4.65 1.30
CA MET A 47 0.17 5.94 0.95
C MET A 47 0.09 6.97 2.08
N THR A 48 -0.80 6.79 3.05
CA THR A 48 -0.76 7.56 4.29
C THR A 48 0.47 7.18 5.12
N PHE A 49 0.80 5.89 5.22
CA PHE A 49 2.04 5.43 5.83
C PHE A 49 3.26 6.02 5.13
N LEU A 50 3.30 6.00 3.79
CA LEU A 50 4.39 6.60 3.02
C LEU A 50 4.54 8.10 3.30
N ALA A 51 3.42 8.84 3.38
CA ALA A 51 3.46 10.27 3.68
C ALA A 51 4.06 10.54 5.08
N ILE A 52 3.68 9.75 6.10
CA ILE A 52 4.22 9.85 7.46
C ILE A 52 5.71 9.49 7.48
N LEU A 53 6.10 8.39 6.84
CA LEU A 53 7.48 7.94 6.74
C LEU A 53 8.40 9.01 6.13
N LEU A 54 8.01 9.53 4.97
CA LEU A 54 8.80 10.57 4.29
C LEU A 54 8.81 11.89 5.04
N ASN A 55 7.71 12.22 5.74
CA ASN A 55 7.69 13.38 6.63
C ASN A 55 8.63 13.24 7.82
N SER A 56 8.68 12.06 8.42
CA SER A 56 9.57 11.75 9.54
C SER A 56 11.04 11.76 9.12
N LEU A 57 11.35 11.13 7.96
CA LEU A 57 12.73 10.96 7.52
C LEU A 57 13.33 12.24 6.91
N MET A 58 12.54 12.98 6.13
CA MET A 58 13.03 14.12 5.33
C MET A 58 12.72 15.49 5.93
N GLU A 59 11.86 15.55 6.92
CA GLU A 59 11.43 16.77 7.61
C GLU A 59 11.14 17.97 6.68
N PRO A 60 10.26 17.81 5.66
CA PRO A 60 10.04 18.84 4.63
C PRO A 60 9.30 20.09 5.16
N GLY A 61 9.17 20.23 6.47
CA GLY A 61 8.31 21.21 7.11
C GLY A 61 6.84 20.77 7.09
N GLU A 62 6.07 21.28 8.05
CA GLU A 62 4.67 20.95 8.20
C GLU A 62 3.82 22.20 8.14
N LYS A 63 2.86 22.22 7.21
CA LYS A 63 1.84 23.26 7.14
C LYS A 63 0.52 22.67 7.62
N GLU A 64 0.08 23.14 8.78
CA GLU A 64 -1.19 22.74 9.36
C GLU A 64 -2.30 23.69 8.93
N GLU A 65 -3.41 23.11 8.51
CA GLU A 65 -4.60 23.86 8.10
C GLU A 65 -5.85 23.22 8.72
N HIS A 66 -6.92 24.00 8.86
CA HIS A 66 -8.22 23.53 9.28
C HIS A 66 -9.17 23.46 8.08
N LEU A 67 -9.73 22.26 7.83
CA LEU A 67 -10.63 22.02 6.71
C LEU A 67 -11.97 21.48 7.20
N ARG A 68 -13.07 22.02 6.67
CA ARG A 68 -14.38 21.37 6.76
C ARG A 68 -14.45 20.27 5.70
N CYS A 69 -14.55 19.02 6.17
CA CYS A 69 -14.62 17.87 5.27
C CYS A 69 -16.05 17.72 4.73
N LEU A 70 -16.21 17.52 3.41
CA LEU A 70 -17.51 17.28 2.80
C LEU A 70 -18.21 16.02 3.33
N LEU A 71 -17.42 14.99 3.71
CA LEU A 71 -17.92 13.75 4.28
C LEU A 71 -18.23 13.87 5.78
N HIS A 72 -17.71 14.92 6.47
CA HIS A 72 -17.87 15.15 7.90
C HIS A 72 -18.11 16.64 8.16
N PRO A 73 -19.24 17.20 7.68
CA PRO A 73 -19.46 18.65 7.62
C PRO A 73 -19.58 19.31 9.00
N LEU A 74 -19.90 18.56 10.04
CA LEU A 74 -20.09 19.08 11.39
C LEU A 74 -18.79 19.37 12.12
N ASN A 75 -17.65 18.83 11.69
CA ASN A 75 -16.37 18.97 12.37
C ASN A 75 -15.31 19.58 11.45
N SER A 76 -14.72 20.70 11.87
CA SER A 76 -13.46 21.17 11.30
C SER A 76 -12.35 20.20 11.68
N ARG A 77 -11.58 19.74 10.69
CA ARG A 77 -10.48 18.81 10.90
C ARG A 77 -9.15 19.48 10.62
N LYS A 78 -8.21 19.27 11.52
CA LYS A 78 -6.82 19.62 11.29
C LYS A 78 -6.26 18.68 10.21
N ILE A 79 -5.60 19.24 9.22
CA ILE A 79 -4.94 18.52 8.15
C ILE A 79 -3.50 19.00 8.03
N LEU A 80 -2.65 18.13 7.50
CA LEU A 80 -1.26 18.42 7.24
C LEU A 80 -1.02 18.46 5.73
N SER A 81 -0.28 19.47 5.26
CA SER A 81 0.16 19.57 3.88
C SER A 81 1.66 19.87 3.82
N ASN A 82 2.35 19.14 2.96
CA ASN A 82 3.76 19.34 2.64
C ASN A 82 4.15 18.50 1.42
N ARG A 83 5.44 18.54 1.05
CA ARG A 83 5.96 17.81 -0.10
C ARG A 83 5.78 16.29 0.01
N ALA A 84 5.89 15.70 1.22
CA ALA A 84 5.71 14.26 1.44
C ALA A 84 4.25 13.84 1.16
N VAL A 85 3.28 14.62 1.64
CA VAL A 85 1.85 14.39 1.37
C VAL A 85 1.53 14.52 -0.12
N SER A 86 2.06 15.56 -0.79
CA SER A 86 1.84 15.74 -2.24
C SER A 86 2.45 14.62 -3.06
N TYR A 87 3.66 14.18 -2.72
CA TYR A 87 4.32 13.03 -3.35
C TYR A 87 3.49 11.75 -3.17
N ALA A 88 3.12 11.42 -1.92
CA ALA A 88 2.31 10.24 -1.62
C ALA A 88 0.95 10.26 -2.34
N ALA A 89 0.35 11.44 -2.57
CA ALA A 89 -0.87 11.57 -3.36
C ALA A 89 -0.65 11.18 -4.83
N CYS A 90 0.45 11.60 -5.45
CA CYS A 90 0.78 11.21 -6.82
C CYS A 90 1.05 9.70 -6.92
N MET A 91 1.83 9.13 -6.00
CA MET A 91 2.07 7.67 -5.94
C MET A 91 0.77 6.89 -5.73
N ASN A 92 -0.13 7.39 -4.88
CA ASN A 92 -1.45 6.80 -4.67
C ASN A 92 -2.26 6.74 -5.98
N LEU A 93 -2.29 7.82 -6.76
CA LEU A 93 -3.01 7.85 -8.03
C LEU A 93 -2.41 6.88 -9.05
N ILE A 94 -1.08 6.84 -9.18
CA ILE A 94 -0.37 5.94 -10.10
C ILE A 94 -0.69 4.47 -9.75
N LEU A 95 -0.50 4.07 -8.51
CA LEU A 95 -0.75 2.69 -8.06
C LEU A 95 -2.22 2.29 -8.18
N MET A 96 -3.15 3.21 -7.89
CA MET A 96 -4.59 2.95 -8.03
C MET A 96 -5.03 2.88 -9.49
N ASP A 97 -4.40 3.65 -10.39
CA ASP A 97 -4.65 3.54 -11.81
C ASP A 97 -4.18 2.19 -12.36
N PHE A 98 -3.00 1.75 -11.97
CA PHE A 98 -2.50 0.43 -12.35
C PHE A 98 -3.37 -0.71 -11.80
N LYS A 99 -3.89 -0.58 -10.58
CA LYS A 99 -4.91 -1.50 -10.07
C LYS A 99 -6.18 -1.50 -10.94
N CYS A 100 -6.60 -0.35 -11.45
CA CYS A 100 -7.75 -0.29 -12.36
C CYS A 100 -7.43 -0.99 -13.69
N GLN A 101 -6.23 -0.82 -14.23
CA GLN A 101 -5.80 -1.52 -15.45
C GLN A 101 -5.78 -3.04 -15.25
N ASP A 102 -5.28 -3.52 -14.13
CA ASP A 102 -5.28 -4.92 -13.71
C ASP A 102 -6.70 -5.49 -13.66
N GLN A 103 -7.62 -4.80 -12.98
CA GLN A 103 -9.04 -5.18 -12.92
C GLN A 103 -9.75 -5.15 -14.28
N ILE A 104 -9.31 -4.29 -15.20
CA ILE A 104 -9.84 -4.27 -16.58
C ILE A 104 -9.37 -5.51 -17.33
N ARG A 105 -8.08 -5.85 -17.19
CA ARG A 105 -7.47 -7.01 -17.85
C ARG A 105 -8.09 -8.32 -17.35
N ASP A 106 -8.13 -8.52 -16.05
CA ASP A 106 -8.45 -9.82 -15.45
C ASP A 106 -9.96 -10.02 -15.26
N GLU A 107 -10.68 -8.98 -14.85
CA GLU A 107 -12.11 -9.07 -14.50
C GLU A 107 -13.04 -8.41 -15.52
N HIS A 108 -12.50 -7.78 -16.57
CA HIS A 108 -13.28 -6.95 -17.50
C HIS A 108 -14.17 -5.91 -16.80
N SER A 109 -13.68 -5.34 -15.70
CA SER A 109 -14.41 -4.47 -14.79
C SER A 109 -14.75 -3.12 -15.42
N ARG A 110 -16.02 -2.89 -15.74
CA ARG A 110 -16.52 -1.61 -16.28
C ARG A 110 -16.31 -0.46 -15.29
N SER A 111 -16.44 -0.72 -14.01
CA SER A 111 -16.24 0.31 -12.97
C SER A 111 -14.78 0.73 -12.86
N ALA A 112 -13.83 -0.19 -13.05
CA ALA A 112 -12.41 0.10 -13.12
C ALA A 112 -12.10 0.93 -14.38
N GLY A 113 -12.68 0.58 -15.53
CA GLY A 113 -12.55 1.34 -16.77
C GLY A 113 -12.99 2.81 -16.63
N LEU A 114 -14.13 3.04 -15.97
CA LEU A 114 -14.61 4.40 -15.70
C LEU A 114 -13.70 5.18 -14.75
N ARG A 115 -13.09 4.52 -13.76
CA ARG A 115 -12.13 5.14 -12.85
C ARG A 115 -10.83 5.48 -13.58
N HIS A 116 -10.27 4.52 -14.33
CA HIS A 116 -9.08 4.71 -15.16
C HIS A 116 -9.25 5.93 -16.10
N GLU A 117 -10.34 6.00 -16.83
CA GLU A 117 -10.62 7.13 -17.76
C GLU A 117 -10.67 8.48 -17.03
N LYS A 118 -11.27 8.55 -15.84
CA LYS A 118 -11.32 9.77 -15.03
C LYS A 118 -9.96 10.18 -14.42
N LEU A 119 -9.03 9.24 -14.28
CA LEU A 119 -7.69 9.51 -13.76
C LEU A 119 -6.70 9.95 -14.84
N LYS A 120 -6.99 9.73 -16.10
CA LYS A 120 -6.08 9.88 -17.25
C LYS A 120 -5.25 11.18 -17.24
N ASP A 121 -5.90 12.32 -17.11
CA ASP A 121 -5.21 13.63 -17.10
C ASP A 121 -4.30 13.77 -15.87
N SER A 122 -4.76 13.28 -14.72
CA SER A 122 -3.98 13.31 -13.48
C SER A 122 -2.76 12.37 -13.54
N ILE A 123 -2.89 11.24 -14.21
CA ILE A 123 -1.79 10.30 -14.42
C ILE A 123 -0.74 10.87 -15.38
N VAL A 124 -1.16 11.53 -16.45
CA VAL A 124 -0.23 12.25 -17.36
C VAL A 124 0.60 13.28 -16.59
N LEU A 125 -0.04 14.05 -15.71
CA LEU A 125 0.66 15.02 -14.86
C LEU A 125 1.60 14.34 -13.84
N ALA A 126 1.15 13.27 -13.18
CA ALA A 126 1.97 12.53 -12.23
C ALA A 126 3.20 11.89 -12.90
N ARG A 127 3.03 11.33 -14.11
CA ARG A 127 4.14 10.79 -14.92
C ARG A 127 5.17 11.88 -15.28
N LYS A 128 4.70 13.07 -15.63
CA LYS A 128 5.59 14.20 -15.94
C LYS A 128 6.36 14.70 -14.71
N GLU A 129 5.71 14.69 -13.55
CA GLU A 129 6.31 15.16 -12.29
C GLU A 129 7.27 14.12 -11.66
N TYR A 130 6.93 12.82 -11.79
CA TYR A 130 7.68 11.71 -11.19
C TYR A 130 7.97 10.60 -12.20
N PRO A 131 8.72 10.89 -13.28
CA PRO A 131 8.94 9.93 -14.38
C PRO A 131 9.67 8.67 -13.94
N VAL A 132 10.68 8.79 -13.07
CA VAL A 132 11.47 7.65 -12.58
C VAL A 132 10.60 6.65 -11.81
N GLN A 133 9.74 7.15 -10.92
CA GLN A 133 8.85 6.31 -10.13
C GLN A 133 7.78 5.68 -11.02
N PHE A 134 7.19 6.48 -11.90
CA PHE A 134 6.18 6.00 -12.84
C PHE A 134 6.72 4.87 -13.72
N ASP A 135 7.85 5.09 -14.37
CA ASP A 135 8.47 4.11 -15.28
C ASP A 135 8.92 2.85 -14.52
N GLY A 136 9.39 3.01 -13.27
CA GLY A 136 9.75 1.89 -12.40
C GLY A 136 8.55 1.01 -12.02
N ILE A 137 7.43 1.64 -11.67
CA ILE A 137 6.18 0.93 -11.33
C ILE A 137 5.58 0.28 -12.58
N GLU A 138 5.49 1.02 -13.70
CA GLU A 138 4.97 0.52 -14.98
C GLU A 138 5.78 -0.68 -15.49
N THR A 139 7.11 -0.62 -15.39
CA THR A 139 7.99 -1.73 -15.79
C THR A 139 7.75 -2.97 -14.94
N ALA A 140 7.69 -2.82 -13.61
CA ALA A 140 7.44 -3.93 -12.70
C ALA A 140 6.06 -4.56 -12.92
N LEU A 141 5.03 -3.73 -13.18
CA LEU A 141 3.68 -4.23 -13.49
C LEU A 141 3.65 -5.02 -14.81
N ARG A 142 4.32 -4.51 -15.85
CA ARG A 142 4.39 -5.22 -17.13
C ARG A 142 5.11 -6.57 -17.00
N GLU A 143 6.25 -6.60 -16.29
CA GLU A 143 6.97 -7.85 -16.02
C GLU A 143 6.09 -8.81 -15.18
N LEU A 144 5.28 -8.29 -14.25
CA LEU A 144 4.33 -9.08 -13.46
C LEU A 144 3.30 -9.76 -14.37
N TRP A 145 2.69 -9.01 -15.28
CA TRP A 145 1.72 -9.55 -16.24
C TRP A 145 2.34 -10.59 -17.19
N GLU A 146 3.57 -10.34 -17.66
CA GLU A 146 4.33 -11.30 -18.49
C GLU A 146 4.60 -12.60 -17.73
N GLU A 147 4.94 -12.50 -16.43
CA GLU A 147 5.16 -13.67 -15.59
C GLU A 147 3.86 -14.44 -15.30
N GLU A 148 2.75 -13.74 -15.03
CA GLU A 148 1.42 -14.36 -14.83
C GLU A 148 0.92 -15.13 -16.05
N GLU A 149 1.26 -14.66 -17.25
CA GLU A 149 0.89 -15.29 -18.54
C GLU A 149 1.86 -16.40 -18.96
N SER A 150 2.95 -16.63 -18.24
CA SER A 150 3.92 -17.68 -18.53
C SER A 150 3.31 -19.08 -18.36
N GLU A 151 3.87 -20.09 -19.02
CA GLU A 151 3.39 -21.48 -18.92
C GLU A 151 3.51 -22.03 -17.48
N HIS A 152 4.51 -21.55 -16.74
CA HIS A 152 4.79 -21.96 -15.36
C HIS A 152 5.11 -20.73 -14.51
N PRO A 153 4.11 -19.93 -14.07
CA PRO A 153 4.35 -18.75 -13.26
C PRO A 153 5.11 -19.08 -11.97
N ASP A 154 6.20 -18.36 -11.73
CA ASP A 154 6.97 -18.51 -10.49
C ASP A 154 6.42 -17.59 -9.40
N PRO A 155 5.85 -18.14 -8.30
CA PRO A 155 5.32 -17.35 -7.19
C PRO A 155 6.33 -16.42 -6.55
N ASP A 156 7.61 -16.81 -6.47
CA ASP A 156 8.65 -16.00 -5.88
C ASP A 156 8.98 -14.81 -6.80
N ARG A 157 8.97 -15.02 -8.10
CA ARG A 157 9.16 -13.95 -9.09
C ARG A 157 7.99 -12.96 -9.06
N LEU A 158 6.74 -13.44 -9.04
CA LEU A 158 5.54 -12.61 -8.92
C LEU A 158 5.58 -11.75 -7.65
N CYS A 159 5.93 -12.37 -6.51
CA CYS A 159 6.11 -11.67 -5.24
C CYS A 159 7.17 -10.57 -5.33
N GLN A 160 8.34 -10.87 -5.91
CA GLN A 160 9.42 -9.88 -6.09
C GLN A 160 8.99 -8.72 -6.98
N LEU A 161 8.25 -8.96 -8.06
CA LEU A 161 7.77 -7.94 -8.98
C LEU A 161 6.72 -7.03 -8.31
N SER A 162 5.82 -7.61 -7.54
CA SER A 162 4.90 -6.84 -6.69
C SER A 162 5.65 -5.97 -5.66
N GLY A 163 6.71 -6.51 -5.06
CA GLY A 163 7.62 -5.76 -4.20
C GLY A 163 8.25 -4.57 -4.93
N LYS A 164 8.80 -4.77 -6.12
CA LYS A 164 9.44 -3.71 -6.91
C LYS A 164 8.50 -2.55 -7.23
N MET A 165 7.22 -2.83 -7.50
CA MET A 165 6.21 -1.77 -7.72
C MET A 165 6.10 -0.84 -6.51
N LEU A 166 5.93 -1.40 -5.31
CA LEU A 166 5.80 -0.59 -4.11
C LEU A 166 7.15 0.06 -3.75
N GLY A 167 8.27 -0.65 -3.90
CA GLY A 167 9.62 -0.14 -3.69
C GLY A 167 9.93 1.09 -4.55
N ALA A 168 9.53 1.11 -5.82
CA ALA A 168 9.68 2.26 -6.69
C ALA A 168 8.93 3.49 -6.17
N SER A 169 7.74 3.30 -5.59
CA SER A 169 6.96 4.39 -5.02
C SER A 169 7.52 4.98 -3.71
N PHE A 170 8.43 4.26 -3.03
CA PHE A 170 9.00 4.69 -1.74
C PHE A 170 10.21 5.62 -1.88
N VAL A 171 10.76 5.79 -3.07
CA VAL A 171 12.00 6.53 -3.30
C VAL A 171 11.76 7.81 -4.09
N PRO A 172 11.39 8.93 -3.44
CA PRO A 172 11.29 10.20 -4.13
C PRO A 172 12.68 10.68 -4.61
N GLU A 173 12.73 11.43 -5.73
CA GLU A 173 13.99 11.95 -6.27
C GLU A 173 14.75 12.84 -5.30
N TRP A 174 13.99 13.59 -4.49
CA TRP A 174 14.51 14.51 -3.47
C TRP A 174 14.93 13.82 -2.15
N ALA A 175 14.82 12.50 -2.05
CA ALA A 175 15.36 11.77 -0.92
C ALA A 175 16.90 11.84 -0.92
N ASP A 176 17.48 11.93 0.28
CA ASP A 176 18.92 11.82 0.43
C ASP A 176 19.43 10.50 -0.18
N PRO A 177 20.45 10.55 -1.05
CA PRO A 177 20.99 9.34 -1.70
C PRO A 177 21.35 8.23 -0.73
N TYR A 178 21.77 8.55 0.48
CA TYR A 178 22.14 7.59 1.52
C TYR A 178 20.95 6.70 1.93
N TRP A 179 19.73 7.29 2.01
CA TRP A 179 18.53 6.57 2.46
C TRP A 179 17.74 5.91 1.34
N LYS A 180 18.03 6.22 0.07
CA LYS A 180 17.27 5.68 -1.08
C LYS A 180 17.20 4.17 -1.11
N ASN A 181 18.30 3.50 -0.78
CA ASN A 181 18.32 2.03 -0.79
C ASN A 181 17.48 1.45 0.37
N GLY A 182 17.57 2.04 1.56
CA GLY A 182 16.75 1.65 2.72
C GLY A 182 15.25 1.82 2.44
N LEU A 183 14.85 2.98 1.89
CA LEU A 183 13.48 3.25 1.49
C LEU A 183 12.98 2.26 0.43
N ARG A 184 13.80 1.96 -0.57
CA ARG A 184 13.47 0.98 -1.61
C ARG A 184 13.21 -0.40 -1.02
N ARG A 185 14.14 -0.92 -0.22
CA ARG A 185 14.03 -2.23 0.41
C ARG A 185 12.82 -2.32 1.35
N LEU A 186 12.55 -1.26 2.11
CA LEU A 186 11.35 -1.18 2.95
C LEU A 186 10.07 -1.27 2.11
N GLY A 187 9.99 -0.52 1.00
CA GLY A 187 8.86 -0.58 0.09
C GLY A 187 8.72 -1.94 -0.61
N GLU A 188 9.84 -2.53 -1.04
CA GLU A 188 9.86 -3.86 -1.66
C GLU A 188 9.35 -4.93 -0.69
N GLY A 189 9.83 -4.95 0.55
CA GLY A 189 9.38 -5.90 1.56
C GLY A 189 7.91 -5.75 1.90
N LEU A 190 7.41 -4.52 2.03
CA LEU A 190 5.98 -4.26 2.22
C LEU A 190 5.14 -4.72 1.03
N GLY A 191 5.61 -4.50 -0.20
CA GLY A 191 4.92 -4.96 -1.40
C GLY A 191 4.84 -6.48 -1.50
N GLN A 192 5.92 -7.18 -1.14
CA GLN A 192 5.96 -8.64 -1.07
C GLN A 192 5.00 -9.18 0.00
N PHE A 193 5.02 -8.58 1.19
CA PHE A 193 4.09 -8.94 2.26
C PHE A 193 2.63 -8.76 1.83
N VAL A 194 2.30 -7.63 1.21
CA VAL A 194 0.94 -7.34 0.73
C VAL A 194 0.51 -8.35 -0.34
N TYR A 195 1.40 -8.72 -1.26
CA TYR A 195 1.13 -9.71 -2.30
C TYR A 195 0.77 -11.09 -1.71
N TRP A 196 1.55 -11.58 -0.76
CA TRP A 196 1.29 -12.86 -0.08
C TRP A 196 0.04 -12.82 0.80
N MET A 197 -0.22 -11.70 1.47
CA MET A 197 -1.45 -11.51 2.25
C MET A 197 -2.71 -11.54 1.38
N ASP A 198 -2.67 -10.85 0.22
CA ASP A 198 -3.74 -10.83 -0.76
C ASP A 198 -4.00 -12.24 -1.31
N ALA A 199 -2.93 -12.94 -1.73
CA ALA A 199 -3.00 -14.32 -2.20
C ALA A 199 -3.60 -15.27 -1.15
N TRP A 200 -3.22 -15.10 0.13
CA TRP A 200 -3.76 -15.90 1.23
C TRP A 200 -5.24 -15.60 1.50
N GLU A 201 -5.63 -14.33 1.48
CA GLU A 201 -7.02 -13.91 1.71
C GLU A 201 -7.96 -14.42 0.61
N ASP A 202 -7.51 -14.38 -0.62
CA ASP A 202 -8.33 -14.70 -1.80
C ASP A 202 -8.27 -16.19 -2.19
N LEU A 203 -7.39 -17.01 -1.57
CA LEU A 203 -7.14 -18.40 -1.97
C LEU A 203 -8.41 -19.25 -2.13
N GLU A 204 -9.31 -19.27 -1.13
CA GLU A 204 -10.56 -20.06 -1.18
C GLU A 204 -11.47 -19.59 -2.33
N GLU A 205 -11.51 -18.30 -2.58
CA GLU A 205 -12.36 -17.69 -3.61
C GLU A 205 -11.79 -17.95 -5.01
N ASP A 206 -10.47 -17.80 -5.18
CA ASP A 206 -9.77 -18.01 -6.45
C ASP A 206 -9.86 -19.47 -6.89
N ILE A 207 -9.67 -20.41 -5.96
CA ILE A 207 -9.86 -21.83 -6.23
C ILE A 207 -11.30 -22.11 -6.72
N ARG A 208 -12.28 -21.56 -6.03
CA ARG A 208 -13.71 -21.74 -6.38
C ARG A 208 -14.03 -21.17 -7.74
N LYS A 209 -13.44 -20.05 -8.12
CA LYS A 209 -13.63 -19.36 -9.40
C LYS A 209 -12.73 -19.91 -10.52
N GLY A 210 -11.76 -20.76 -10.18
CA GLY A 210 -10.76 -21.25 -11.13
C GLY A 210 -9.74 -20.19 -11.54
N GLN A 211 -9.59 -19.16 -10.72
CA GLN A 211 -8.62 -18.08 -10.93
C GLN A 211 -7.21 -18.50 -10.51
N PRO A 212 -6.15 -17.93 -11.11
CA PRO A 212 -4.77 -18.15 -10.68
C PRO A 212 -4.57 -17.65 -9.25
N ASN A 213 -3.83 -18.42 -8.45
CA ASN A 213 -3.39 -17.98 -7.13
C ASN A 213 -2.02 -18.64 -6.83
N PRO A 214 -1.00 -17.88 -6.39
CA PRO A 214 0.34 -18.38 -6.17
C PRO A 214 0.41 -19.48 -5.10
N LEU A 215 -0.54 -19.52 -4.15
CA LEU A 215 -0.59 -20.51 -3.07
C LEU A 215 -1.32 -21.80 -3.48
N ARG A 216 -1.93 -21.87 -4.65
CA ARG A 216 -2.75 -23.00 -5.09
C ARG A 216 -2.01 -24.35 -5.07
N LYS A 217 -0.71 -24.37 -5.37
CA LYS A 217 0.09 -25.59 -5.36
C LYS A 217 0.23 -26.23 -3.97
N TRP A 218 0.05 -25.43 -2.92
CA TRP A 218 0.12 -25.89 -1.51
C TRP A 218 -1.25 -26.03 -0.85
N GLU A 219 -2.37 -25.85 -1.57
CA GLU A 219 -3.74 -25.86 -1.03
C GLU A 219 -4.04 -27.10 -0.15
N LYS A 220 -3.46 -28.26 -0.50
CA LYS A 220 -3.72 -29.55 0.16
C LYS A 220 -2.71 -29.91 1.25
N GLU A 221 -1.71 -29.07 1.46
CA GLU A 221 -0.73 -29.30 2.51
C GLU A 221 -1.32 -28.98 3.87
N GLU A 222 -1.13 -29.88 4.85
CA GLU A 222 -1.69 -29.72 6.20
C GLU A 222 -1.12 -28.49 6.93
N ASP A 223 0.08 -28.07 6.60
CA ASP A 223 0.88 -27.00 7.24
C ASP A 223 0.83 -25.69 6.45
N LEU A 224 -0.07 -25.56 5.45
CA LEU A 224 -0.14 -24.33 4.63
C LEU A 224 -0.31 -23.06 5.48
N GLU A 225 -1.14 -23.10 6.54
CA GLU A 225 -1.35 -21.97 7.44
C GLU A 225 -0.04 -21.57 8.14
N ASP A 226 0.73 -22.54 8.63
CA ASP A 226 2.01 -22.30 9.30
C ASP A 226 3.09 -21.85 8.31
N PHE A 227 3.09 -22.40 7.10
CA PHE A 227 3.97 -21.96 6.01
C PHE A 227 3.72 -20.49 5.65
N VAL A 228 2.48 -20.10 5.40
CA VAL A 228 2.12 -18.71 5.07
C VAL A 228 2.50 -17.77 6.21
N LYS A 229 2.18 -18.14 7.45
CA LYS A 229 2.52 -17.35 8.63
C LYS A 229 4.03 -17.12 8.73
N THR A 230 4.82 -18.20 8.65
CA THR A 230 6.29 -18.12 8.73
C THR A 230 6.86 -17.25 7.61
N THR A 231 6.36 -17.39 6.38
CA THR A 231 6.77 -16.57 5.24
C THR A 231 6.48 -15.08 5.48
N LEU A 232 5.28 -14.75 5.94
CA LEU A 232 4.90 -13.38 6.28
C LEU A 232 5.74 -12.80 7.42
N GLU A 233 6.03 -13.59 8.45
CA GLU A 233 6.90 -13.19 9.58
C GLU A 233 8.34 -12.92 9.11
N MET A 234 8.89 -13.75 8.23
CA MET A 234 10.22 -13.52 7.64
C MET A 234 10.25 -12.23 6.80
N MET A 235 9.27 -12.04 5.92
CA MET A 235 9.17 -10.82 5.10
C MET A 235 9.08 -9.56 5.96
N MET A 236 8.25 -9.57 7.01
CA MET A 236 8.13 -8.44 7.92
C MET A 236 9.37 -8.25 8.80
N GLY A 237 10.06 -9.32 9.18
CA GLY A 237 11.34 -9.23 9.87
C GLY A 237 12.37 -8.45 9.07
N GLU A 238 12.63 -8.84 7.82
CA GLU A 238 13.55 -8.14 6.91
C GLU A 238 13.09 -6.68 6.63
N THR A 239 11.78 -6.49 6.50
CA THR A 239 11.19 -5.17 6.25
C THR A 239 11.40 -4.23 7.44
N THR A 240 11.15 -4.72 8.66
CA THR A 240 11.35 -3.95 9.89
C THR A 240 12.81 -3.69 10.19
N ASP A 241 13.72 -4.61 9.86
CA ASP A 241 15.16 -4.37 9.96
C ASP A 241 15.59 -3.18 9.06
N CYS A 242 15.07 -3.11 7.83
CA CYS A 242 15.32 -1.95 6.96
C CYS A 242 14.73 -0.64 7.53
N PHE A 243 13.57 -0.72 8.17
CA PHE A 243 12.91 0.44 8.80
C PHE A 243 13.69 0.96 10.00
N GLU A 244 14.16 0.08 10.90
CA GLU A 244 14.88 0.48 12.13
C GLU A 244 16.28 1.06 11.84
N LEU A 245 16.81 0.86 10.64
CA LEU A 245 18.05 1.50 10.19
C LEU A 245 17.85 2.96 9.73
N LEU A 246 16.61 3.40 9.53
CA LEU A 246 16.33 4.79 9.17
C LEU A 246 16.38 5.70 10.41
N PRO A 247 16.95 6.90 10.34
CA PRO A 247 17.09 7.81 11.47
C PRO A 247 15.78 8.55 11.76
N LEU A 248 14.75 7.81 12.11
CA LEU A 248 13.43 8.34 12.37
C LEU A 248 13.28 8.72 13.84
N GLU A 249 12.93 9.97 14.10
CA GLU A 249 12.61 10.45 15.45
C GLU A 249 11.11 10.80 15.56
N LYS A 250 10.63 11.56 14.59
CA LYS A 250 9.26 12.05 14.55
C LYS A 250 8.30 10.98 14.09
N ASP A 251 7.15 10.86 14.75
CA ASP A 251 6.11 9.89 14.42
C ASP A 251 6.57 8.41 14.50
N LEU A 252 7.73 8.10 15.10
CA LEU A 252 8.32 6.76 15.14
C LEU A 252 7.38 5.71 15.74
N ASP A 253 6.74 6.00 16.87
CA ASP A 253 5.80 5.06 17.51
C ASP A 253 4.57 4.81 16.66
N LEU A 254 4.13 5.81 15.90
CA LEU A 254 3.01 5.68 14.97
C LEU A 254 3.39 4.77 13.78
N LEU A 255 4.58 4.95 13.22
CA LEU A 255 5.12 4.11 12.15
C LEU A 255 5.34 2.67 12.63
N ARG A 256 5.89 2.48 13.83
CA ARG A 256 6.04 1.16 14.47
C ARG A 256 4.69 0.49 14.71
N ASN A 257 3.68 1.24 15.14
CA ASN A 257 2.33 0.69 15.30
C ASN A 257 1.81 0.09 13.99
N VAL A 258 2.04 0.75 12.84
CA VAL A 258 1.66 0.21 11.54
C VAL A 258 2.42 -1.07 11.23
N LEU A 259 3.75 -1.07 11.34
CA LEU A 259 4.59 -2.19 10.91
C LEU A 259 4.53 -3.41 11.83
N TYR A 260 4.47 -3.20 13.15
CA TYR A 260 4.53 -4.29 14.13
C TYR A 260 3.14 -4.80 14.57
N SER A 261 2.09 -4.05 14.30
CA SER A 261 0.74 -4.41 14.75
C SER A 261 -0.33 -4.22 13.66
N GLY A 262 -0.28 -3.11 12.98
CA GLY A 262 -1.31 -2.71 12.02
C GLY A 262 -1.45 -3.67 10.85
N VAL A 263 -0.35 -4.01 10.19
CA VAL A 263 -0.30 -4.91 9.02
C VAL A 263 -0.84 -6.32 9.34
N TRP A 264 -0.79 -6.73 10.62
CA TRP A 264 -1.23 -8.06 11.07
C TRP A 264 -2.72 -8.16 11.34
N GLN A 265 -3.45 -7.03 11.45
CA GLN A 265 -4.86 -7.06 11.83
C GLN A 265 -5.72 -7.91 10.88
N ARG A 266 -5.42 -7.83 9.58
CA ARG A 266 -6.18 -8.57 8.57
C ARG A 266 -5.92 -10.07 8.67
N TYR A 267 -4.65 -10.47 8.83
CA TYR A 267 -4.26 -11.85 9.10
C TYR A 267 -5.00 -12.41 10.34
N GLU A 268 -4.95 -11.68 11.45
CA GLU A 268 -5.64 -12.08 12.69
C GLU A 268 -7.16 -12.24 12.51
N MET A 269 -7.80 -11.34 11.75
CA MET A 269 -9.22 -11.46 11.45
C MET A 269 -9.56 -12.70 10.66
N MET A 270 -8.74 -13.06 9.68
CA MET A 270 -8.89 -14.27 8.88
C MET A 270 -8.75 -15.53 9.75
N MET A 271 -7.72 -15.57 10.60
CA MET A 271 -7.47 -16.69 11.52
C MET A 271 -8.62 -16.88 12.52
N ARG A 272 -9.20 -15.81 13.03
CA ARG A 272 -10.38 -15.88 13.92
C ARG A 272 -11.61 -16.42 13.18
N ARG A 273 -11.81 -16.09 11.90
CA ARG A 273 -12.91 -16.60 11.06
C ARG A 273 -12.73 -18.10 10.79
N SER A 274 -11.52 -18.53 10.40
CA SER A 274 -11.19 -19.94 10.16
C SER A 274 -11.46 -20.81 11.41
N LYS A 275 -10.97 -20.39 12.57
CA LYS A 275 -11.19 -21.09 13.84
C LYS A 275 -12.67 -21.21 14.25
N ARG A 276 -13.50 -20.21 13.89
CA ARG A 276 -14.95 -20.26 14.14
C ARG A 276 -15.65 -21.24 13.21
N ARG A 277 -15.26 -21.30 11.93
CA ARG A 277 -15.80 -22.27 10.95
C ARG A 277 -15.46 -23.71 11.32
N LYS A 278 -14.24 -23.97 11.81
CA LYS A 278 -13.82 -25.32 12.26
C LYS A 278 -14.54 -25.80 13.54
N LYS A 279 -15.20 -24.88 14.29
CA LYS A 279 -15.95 -25.20 15.53
C LYS A 279 -17.47 -25.30 15.34
N ALA A 280 -18.00 -24.89 14.21
CA ALA A 280 -19.43 -24.95 13.85
C ALA A 280 -19.75 -26.17 13.00
#